data_42817760be673edfaeee8470433a4e66
#
_entry.id   42817760be673edfaeee8470433a4e66
#
_cell.length_a   1.000
_cell.length_b   1.000
_cell.length_c   1.000
_cell.angle_alpha   90.00
_cell.angle_beta   90.00
_cell.angle_gamma   90.00
#
_symmetry.space_group_name_H-M   'P 1'
#
loop_
_entity.id
_entity.type
_entity.pdbx_description
1 polymer ?
#
loop_
_entity_poly.entity_id
_entity_poly.type
_entity_poly.pdbx_seq_one_letter_code
_entity_poly.pdbx_strand_id
1 'polypeptide(L)'
;MNMLKKDNKGFTLVEIIVVLVILAILAAAMIPTMLGYVTEARGKAYADEARVVYNAAQTLATEMAALGHSNDDIEACLNDAADGTMDSSYTDETLKTMGSRYHTLVGADINAQIEADDTADKGYKIEMSDTIAGSLAKVIYIRGDYKVTIIAGGTTTVEKIEAGA
;
A
#
# COMPACT_ATOMS: atom_id res chain seq x y z
N MET A 1 -56.90 -37.86 24.86
CA MET A 1 -55.58 -37.19 24.62
C MET A 1 -55.53 -36.87 23.15
N ASN A 2 -55.94 -35.62 22.77
CA ASN A 2 -55.96 -35.18 21.36
C ASN A 2 -54.57 -34.68 20.98
N MET A 3 -53.86 -35.45 20.15
CA MET A 3 -52.61 -34.95 19.52
C MET A 3 -52.99 -33.93 18.46
N LEU A 4 -52.59 -32.67 18.69
CA LEU A 4 -52.69 -31.61 17.70
C LEU A 4 -51.79 -31.97 16.51
N LYS A 5 -52.40 -32.25 15.37
CA LYS A 5 -51.72 -32.50 14.10
C LYS A 5 -51.09 -31.18 13.66
N LYS A 6 -49.76 -31.06 13.76
CA LYS A 6 -49.00 -29.92 13.35
C LYS A 6 -48.94 -29.91 11.82
N ASP A 7 -49.67 -29.01 11.17
CA ASP A 7 -49.62 -28.82 9.72
C ASP A 7 -48.24 -28.26 9.33
N ASN A 8 -47.37 -29.10 8.85
CA ASN A 8 -46.11 -28.70 8.25
C ASN A 8 -46.38 -28.15 6.85
N LYS A 9 -46.64 -26.86 6.75
CA LYS A 9 -46.69 -26.15 5.46
C LYS A 9 -45.26 -26.00 4.96
N GLY A 10 -44.86 -26.80 3.98
CA GLY A 10 -43.60 -26.67 3.28
C GLY A 10 -43.70 -25.62 2.14
N PHE A 11 -42.59 -24.99 1.79
CA PHE A 11 -42.53 -24.11 0.62
C PHE A 11 -42.79 -24.87 -0.67
N THR A 12 -43.49 -24.24 -1.60
CA THR A 12 -43.68 -24.79 -2.94
C THR A 12 -42.38 -24.56 -3.77
N LEU A 13 -42.16 -25.49 -4.72
CA LEU A 13 -41.02 -25.36 -5.65
C LEU A 13 -41.04 -24.03 -6.44
N VAL A 14 -42.25 -23.58 -6.78
CA VAL A 14 -42.46 -22.32 -7.51
C VAL A 14 -42.07 -21.10 -6.67
N GLU A 15 -42.39 -21.06 -5.37
CA GLU A 15 -41.99 -19.98 -4.47
C GLU A 15 -40.46 -19.84 -4.42
N ILE A 16 -39.74 -20.94 -4.32
CA ILE A 16 -38.28 -20.93 -4.27
C ILE A 16 -37.70 -20.44 -5.62
N ILE A 17 -38.22 -20.89 -6.77
CA ILE A 17 -37.76 -20.46 -8.07
C ILE A 17 -37.97 -18.96 -8.25
N VAL A 18 -39.12 -18.41 -7.90
CA VAL A 18 -39.42 -16.98 -8.03
C VAL A 18 -38.46 -16.14 -7.19
N VAL A 19 -38.20 -16.55 -5.93
CA VAL A 19 -37.25 -15.86 -5.06
C VAL A 19 -35.84 -15.88 -5.63
N LEU A 20 -35.38 -17.03 -6.17
CA LEU A 20 -34.07 -17.13 -6.79
C LEU A 20 -33.93 -16.22 -8.03
N VAL A 21 -34.96 -16.13 -8.86
CA VAL A 21 -34.97 -15.23 -10.03
C VAL A 21 -34.88 -13.77 -9.62
N ILE A 22 -35.64 -13.34 -8.60
CA ILE A 22 -35.60 -11.98 -8.09
C ILE A 22 -34.19 -11.67 -7.53
N LEU A 23 -33.63 -12.58 -6.74
CA LEU A 23 -32.26 -12.41 -6.19
C LEU A 23 -31.22 -12.34 -7.29
N ALA A 24 -31.35 -13.14 -8.36
CA ALA A 24 -30.44 -13.12 -9.49
C ALA A 24 -30.46 -11.77 -10.22
N ILE A 25 -31.66 -11.19 -10.44
CA ILE A 25 -31.80 -9.87 -11.07
C ILE A 25 -31.19 -8.76 -10.19
N LEU A 26 -31.47 -8.79 -8.89
CA LEU A 26 -30.90 -7.81 -7.95
C LEU A 26 -29.36 -7.93 -7.88
N ALA A 27 -28.83 -9.15 -7.81
CA ALA A 27 -27.40 -9.38 -7.80
C ALA A 27 -26.72 -8.88 -9.08
N ALA A 28 -27.31 -9.13 -10.25
CA ALA A 28 -26.79 -8.68 -11.53
C ALA A 28 -26.67 -7.15 -11.63
N ALA A 29 -27.56 -6.40 -10.98
CA ALA A 29 -27.51 -4.95 -10.95
C ALA A 29 -26.47 -4.41 -9.92
N MET A 30 -26.22 -5.14 -8.83
CA MET A 30 -25.32 -4.69 -7.75
C MET A 30 -23.83 -4.96 -8.03
N ILE A 31 -23.49 -6.03 -8.75
CA ILE A 31 -22.09 -6.43 -8.97
C ILE A 31 -21.26 -5.34 -9.66
N PRO A 32 -21.72 -4.71 -10.78
CA PRO A 32 -20.92 -3.68 -11.46
C PRO A 32 -20.61 -2.47 -10.58
N THR A 33 -21.54 -2.05 -9.74
CA THR A 33 -21.35 -0.89 -8.85
C THR A 33 -20.38 -1.20 -7.72
N MET A 34 -20.39 -2.42 -7.18
CA MET A 34 -19.46 -2.83 -6.12
C MET A 34 -18.00 -2.86 -6.60
N LEU A 35 -17.74 -3.23 -7.84
CA LEU A 35 -16.38 -3.28 -8.38
C LEU A 35 -15.70 -1.89 -8.34
N GLY A 36 -16.44 -0.83 -8.66
CA GLY A 36 -15.93 0.54 -8.57
C GLY A 36 -15.54 0.94 -7.15
N TYR A 37 -16.39 0.64 -6.16
CA TYR A 37 -16.11 0.93 -4.76
C TYR A 37 -14.90 0.16 -4.22
N VAL A 38 -14.76 -1.12 -4.59
CA VAL A 38 -13.62 -1.94 -4.17
C VAL A 38 -12.30 -1.38 -4.73
N THR A 39 -12.30 -0.96 -5.99
CA THR A 39 -11.13 -0.35 -6.64
C THR A 39 -10.72 0.94 -5.94
N GLU A 40 -11.68 1.83 -5.67
CA GLU A 40 -11.42 3.09 -4.95
C GLU A 40 -10.94 2.84 -3.51
N ALA A 41 -11.54 1.88 -2.80
CA ALA A 41 -11.15 1.53 -1.44
C ALA A 41 -9.71 0.99 -1.38
N ARG A 42 -9.29 0.17 -2.36
CA ARG A 42 -7.91 -0.30 -2.47
C ARG A 42 -6.93 0.85 -2.71
N GLY A 43 -7.25 1.76 -3.62
CA GLY A 43 -6.40 2.93 -3.88
C GLY A 43 -6.19 3.78 -2.62
N LYS A 44 -7.24 3.99 -1.82
CA LYS A 44 -7.15 4.71 -0.53
C LYS A 44 -6.30 3.95 0.49
N ALA A 45 -6.48 2.63 0.60
CA ALA A 45 -5.68 1.81 1.51
C ALA A 45 -4.18 1.88 1.17
N TYR A 46 -3.83 1.81 -0.11
CA TYR A 46 -2.44 1.92 -0.55
C TYR A 46 -1.88 3.35 -0.36
N ALA A 47 -2.71 4.38 -0.46
CA ALA A 47 -2.30 5.74 -0.12
C ALA A 47 -1.97 5.89 1.37
N ASP A 48 -2.71 5.21 2.25
CA ASP A 48 -2.43 5.22 3.68
C ASP A 48 -1.14 4.42 4.00
N GLU A 49 -0.90 3.28 3.35
CA GLU A 49 0.38 2.55 3.44
C GLU A 49 1.56 3.42 2.97
N ALA A 50 1.42 4.10 1.83
CA ALA A 50 2.45 5.00 1.31
C ALA A 50 2.78 6.16 2.29
N ARG A 51 1.77 6.66 3.02
CA ARG A 51 1.99 7.68 4.06
C ARG A 51 2.80 7.16 5.25
N VAL A 52 2.65 5.89 5.61
CA VAL A 52 3.50 5.27 6.65
C VAL A 52 4.96 5.28 6.19
N VAL A 53 5.21 4.87 4.93
CA VAL A 53 6.56 4.91 4.32
C VAL A 53 7.11 6.34 4.32
N TYR A 54 6.33 7.32 3.85
CA TYR A 54 6.73 8.72 3.82
C TYR A 54 7.08 9.27 5.20
N ASN A 55 6.23 9.04 6.19
CA ASN A 55 6.43 9.54 7.55
C ASN A 55 7.65 8.90 8.21
N ALA A 56 7.85 7.60 8.04
CA ALA A 56 9.02 6.89 8.55
C ALA A 56 10.30 7.42 7.90
N ALA A 57 10.32 7.55 6.57
CA ALA A 57 11.44 8.07 5.82
C ALA A 57 11.77 9.51 6.22
N GLN A 58 10.77 10.40 6.30
CA GLN A 58 10.97 11.80 6.67
C GLN A 58 11.53 11.95 8.09
N THR A 59 11.04 11.13 9.03
CA THR A 59 11.52 11.17 10.42
C THR A 59 12.99 10.79 10.49
N LEU A 60 13.36 9.69 9.84
CA LEU A 60 14.75 9.20 9.88
C LEU A 60 15.68 10.09 9.03
N ALA A 61 15.21 10.60 7.89
CA ALA A 61 15.98 11.55 7.08
C ALA A 61 16.35 12.80 7.89
N THR A 62 15.40 13.34 8.63
CA THR A 62 15.64 14.50 9.50
C THR A 62 16.65 14.18 10.61
N GLU A 63 16.54 13.00 11.22
CA GLU A 63 17.48 12.54 12.27
C GLU A 63 18.89 12.34 11.72
N MET A 64 19.03 11.69 10.56
CA MET A 64 20.32 11.48 9.89
C MET A 64 20.98 12.78 9.44
N ALA A 65 20.20 13.72 8.90
CA ALA A 65 20.70 15.06 8.55
C ALA A 65 21.18 15.84 9.77
N ALA A 66 20.51 15.73 10.91
CA ALA A 66 20.95 16.33 12.17
C ALA A 66 22.27 15.72 12.70
N LEU A 67 22.57 14.48 12.33
CA LEU A 67 23.85 13.80 12.61
C LEU A 67 24.96 14.17 11.61
N GLY A 68 24.65 14.94 10.55
CA GLY A 68 25.60 15.45 9.58
C GLY A 68 25.74 14.63 8.30
N HIS A 69 24.86 13.66 8.06
CA HIS A 69 24.84 12.89 6.80
C HIS A 69 24.30 13.72 5.65
N SER A 70 24.83 13.49 4.45
CA SER A 70 24.35 14.14 3.22
C SER A 70 23.00 13.53 2.78
N ASN A 71 22.26 14.27 1.96
CA ASN A 71 21.00 13.75 1.39
C ASN A 71 21.23 12.51 0.49
N ASP A 72 22.37 12.45 -0.20
CA ASP A 72 22.73 11.29 -1.04
C ASP A 72 22.97 10.03 -0.17
N ASP A 73 23.67 10.17 0.95
CA ASP A 73 23.88 9.05 1.89
C ASP A 73 22.56 8.58 2.53
N ILE A 74 21.69 9.55 2.86
CA ILE A 74 20.36 9.26 3.45
C ILE A 74 19.47 8.55 2.44
N GLU A 75 19.42 9.04 1.19
CA GLU A 75 18.63 8.45 0.12
C GLU A 75 19.09 7.02 -0.17
N ALA A 76 20.39 6.81 -0.30
CA ALA A 76 20.97 5.49 -0.49
C ALA A 76 20.61 4.54 0.67
N CYS A 77 20.79 5.01 1.91
CA CYS A 77 20.48 4.22 3.10
C CYS A 77 18.99 3.81 3.19
N LEU A 78 18.06 4.74 2.93
CA LEU A 78 16.63 4.47 3.02
C LEU A 78 16.13 3.57 1.88
N ASN A 79 16.67 3.71 0.69
CA ASN A 79 16.33 2.83 -0.45
C ASN A 79 16.94 1.43 -0.28
N ASP A 80 18.17 1.32 0.23
CA ASP A 80 18.85 0.04 0.48
C ASP A 80 18.21 -0.75 1.63
N ALA A 81 17.67 -0.05 2.62
CA ALA A 81 16.96 -0.67 3.74
C ALA A 81 15.65 -1.39 3.32
N ALA A 82 15.24 -1.25 2.07
CA ALA A 82 14.02 -1.84 1.54
C ALA A 82 14.00 -3.36 1.60
N ASP A 83 15.14 -4.03 1.47
CA ASP A 83 15.22 -5.50 1.49
C ASP A 83 15.57 -6.07 2.88
N GLY A 84 15.79 -5.20 3.88
CA GLY A 84 16.17 -5.60 5.24
C GLY A 84 17.61 -6.05 5.38
N THR A 85 18.37 -6.07 4.31
CA THR A 85 19.80 -6.37 4.30
C THR A 85 20.56 -5.07 3.98
N MET A 86 21.00 -4.37 5.03
CA MET A 86 21.94 -3.27 4.82
C MET A 86 23.22 -3.83 4.22
N ASP A 87 23.59 -3.33 3.04
CA ASP A 87 24.82 -3.75 2.37
C ASP A 87 26.03 -3.58 3.33
N SER A 88 26.89 -4.60 3.34
CA SER A 88 28.13 -4.58 4.09
C SER A 88 29.10 -3.46 3.66
N SER A 89 28.80 -2.76 2.56
CA SER A 89 29.56 -1.59 2.07
C SER A 89 29.38 -0.35 2.97
N TYR A 90 28.29 -0.26 3.76
CA TYR A 90 28.14 0.81 4.73
C TYR A 90 29.09 0.60 5.90
N THR A 91 30.08 1.51 6.00
CA THR A 91 31.04 1.52 7.11
C THR A 91 30.54 2.29 8.32
N ASP A 92 29.51 3.12 8.15
CA ASP A 92 28.91 3.91 9.21
C ASP A 92 27.84 3.12 9.99
N GLU A 93 28.12 2.82 11.24
CA GLU A 93 27.19 2.10 12.14
C GLU A 93 25.91 2.89 12.42
N THR A 94 25.94 4.22 12.28
CA THR A 94 24.74 5.06 12.45
C THR A 94 23.77 4.81 11.31
N LEU A 95 24.25 4.82 10.06
CA LEU A 95 23.43 4.54 8.89
C LEU A 95 22.84 3.12 8.94
N LYS A 96 23.63 2.13 9.34
CA LYS A 96 23.11 0.75 9.52
C LYS A 96 21.97 0.69 10.54
N THR A 97 22.15 1.36 11.67
CA THR A 97 21.13 1.39 12.73
C THR A 97 19.86 2.06 12.25
N MET A 98 19.98 3.18 11.53
CA MET A 98 18.85 3.94 10.99
C MET A 98 18.12 3.15 9.90
N GLY A 99 18.83 2.49 9.00
CA GLY A 99 18.23 1.62 7.98
C GLY A 99 17.46 0.45 8.61
N SER A 100 18.00 -0.19 9.63
CA SER A 100 17.31 -1.25 10.37
C SER A 100 16.06 -0.74 11.09
N ARG A 101 16.08 0.47 11.63
CA ARG A 101 14.91 1.13 12.24
C ARG A 101 13.86 1.44 11.19
N TYR A 102 14.28 1.95 10.02
CA TYR A 102 13.39 2.23 8.90
C TYR A 102 12.65 0.96 8.46
N HIS A 103 13.38 -0.11 8.20
CA HIS A 103 12.82 -1.41 7.85
C HIS A 103 11.78 -1.91 8.87
N THR A 104 12.05 -1.72 10.15
CA THR A 104 11.12 -2.09 11.22
C THR A 104 9.85 -1.23 11.22
N LEU A 105 9.98 0.07 10.94
CA LEU A 105 8.85 1.02 10.93
C LEU A 105 7.94 0.81 9.71
N VAL A 106 8.53 0.52 8.57
CA VAL A 106 7.80 0.32 7.31
C VAL A 106 7.14 -1.07 7.26
N GLY A 107 7.75 -2.07 7.92
CA GLY A 107 7.26 -3.44 7.99
C GLY A 107 7.73 -4.32 6.82
N ALA A 108 7.87 -5.61 7.10
CA ALA A 108 8.46 -6.59 6.18
C ALA A 108 7.67 -6.82 4.87
N ASP A 109 6.39 -6.46 4.83
CA ASP A 109 5.55 -6.68 3.63
C ASP A 109 5.75 -5.62 2.52
N ILE A 110 6.46 -4.52 2.81
CA ILE A 110 6.65 -3.39 1.89
C ILE A 110 8.03 -3.45 1.21
N ASN A 111 8.81 -4.45 1.51
CA ASN A 111 10.22 -4.57 1.18
C ASN A 111 10.47 -4.96 -0.27
N ALA A 112 10.60 -3.99 -1.13
CA ALA A 112 11.35 -4.08 -2.38
C ALA A 112 11.70 -2.67 -2.87
N GLN A 113 12.93 -2.46 -3.27
CA GLN A 113 13.30 -1.27 -4.02
C GLN A 113 12.59 -1.32 -5.38
N ILE A 114 11.98 -0.21 -5.80
CA ILE A 114 11.38 -0.11 -7.13
C ILE A 114 12.50 0.11 -8.13
N GLU A 115 12.60 -0.77 -9.12
CA GLU A 115 13.46 -0.57 -10.29
C GLU A 115 13.06 0.71 -11.04
N ALA A 116 13.98 1.29 -11.79
CA ALA A 116 13.78 2.58 -12.46
C ALA A 116 12.64 2.58 -13.50
N ASP A 117 12.19 1.42 -13.94
CA ASP A 117 11.15 1.22 -14.96
C ASP A 117 9.74 0.95 -14.41
N ASP A 118 9.55 1.04 -13.09
CA ASP A 118 8.25 0.83 -12.41
C ASP A 118 7.62 -0.57 -12.67
N THR A 119 8.42 -1.60 -12.97
CA THR A 119 7.92 -2.96 -13.27
C THR A 119 7.71 -3.83 -12.04
N ALA A 120 8.02 -3.33 -10.85
CA ALA A 120 7.86 -4.08 -9.61
C ALA A 120 6.38 -4.21 -9.22
N ASP A 121 5.95 -5.40 -8.77
CA ASP A 121 4.61 -5.65 -8.24
C ASP A 121 4.36 -4.93 -6.89
N LYS A 122 5.43 -4.61 -6.18
CA LYS A 122 5.40 -3.92 -4.89
C LYS A 122 6.75 -3.30 -4.57
N GLY A 123 6.73 -2.22 -3.82
CA GLY A 123 7.93 -1.58 -3.33
C GLY A 123 7.78 -0.09 -3.16
N TYR A 124 8.88 0.57 -2.84
CA TYR A 124 8.94 2.01 -2.73
C TYR A 124 10.28 2.54 -3.23
N LYS A 125 10.28 3.81 -3.62
CA LYS A 125 11.46 4.59 -3.93
C LYS A 125 11.38 5.94 -3.22
N ILE A 126 12.46 6.33 -2.58
CA ILE A 126 12.60 7.61 -1.91
C ILE A 126 13.53 8.48 -2.71
N GLU A 127 13.16 9.72 -2.93
CA GLU A 127 13.99 10.76 -3.52
C GLU A 127 14.12 11.92 -2.52
N MET A 128 15.36 12.29 -2.21
CA MET A 128 15.66 13.39 -1.29
C MET A 128 15.62 14.74 -2.01
N SER A 129 15.48 15.80 -1.25
CA SER A 129 15.51 17.17 -1.78
C SER A 129 16.96 17.59 -2.08
N ASP A 130 17.17 18.17 -3.27
CA ASP A 130 18.48 18.73 -3.64
C ASP A 130 18.83 20.02 -2.87
N THR A 131 17.85 20.64 -2.21
CA THR A 131 18.00 21.99 -1.63
C THR A 131 17.86 22.03 -0.12
N ILE A 132 17.17 21.06 0.49
CA ILE A 132 16.87 21.07 1.92
C ILE A 132 17.41 19.79 2.55
N ALA A 133 18.38 19.93 3.46
CA ALA A 133 18.94 18.80 4.17
C ALA A 133 17.89 18.07 5.01
N GLY A 134 17.85 16.73 4.92
CA GLY A 134 16.93 15.89 5.65
C GLY A 134 15.46 15.99 5.23
N SER A 135 15.18 16.58 4.06
CA SER A 135 13.83 16.67 3.53
C SER A 135 13.64 15.76 2.33
N LEU A 136 12.51 15.07 2.28
CA LEU A 136 12.13 14.27 1.12
C LEU A 136 11.59 15.19 0.00
N ALA A 137 11.98 14.90 -1.24
CA ALA A 137 11.36 15.48 -2.42
C ALA A 137 10.13 14.68 -2.82
N LYS A 138 10.27 13.36 -2.88
CA LYS A 138 9.21 12.48 -3.38
C LYS A 138 9.36 11.08 -2.81
N VAL A 139 8.24 10.42 -2.56
CA VAL A 139 8.16 8.99 -2.30
C VAL A 139 7.21 8.37 -3.31
N ILE A 140 7.68 7.35 -4.01
CA ILE A 140 6.88 6.51 -4.89
C ILE A 140 6.64 5.20 -4.17
N TYR A 141 5.39 4.74 -4.14
CA TYR A 141 4.98 3.48 -3.56
C TYR A 141 4.15 2.70 -4.57
N ILE A 142 4.52 1.45 -4.83
CA ILE A 142 3.81 0.56 -5.75
C ILE A 142 3.30 -0.65 -4.98
N ARG A 143 2.03 -0.98 -5.20
CA ARG A 143 1.44 -2.22 -4.71
C ARG A 143 0.36 -2.73 -5.66
N GLY A 144 0.61 -3.90 -6.25
CA GLY A 144 -0.24 -4.45 -7.30
C GLY A 144 -0.40 -3.47 -8.45
N ASP A 145 -1.63 -3.20 -8.85
CA ASP A 145 -1.95 -2.32 -9.99
C ASP A 145 -1.94 -0.82 -9.64
N TYR A 146 -1.36 -0.42 -8.49
CA TYR A 146 -1.43 0.98 -8.03
C TYR A 146 -0.05 1.56 -7.77
N LYS A 147 0.12 2.80 -8.26
CA LYS A 147 1.26 3.66 -7.96
C LYS A 147 0.77 4.85 -7.15
N VAL A 148 1.33 5.01 -5.98
CA VAL A 148 1.08 6.16 -5.11
C VAL A 148 2.32 7.02 -5.09
N THR A 149 2.15 8.30 -5.40
CA THR A 149 3.24 9.28 -5.34
C THR A 149 2.90 10.33 -4.30
N ILE A 150 3.80 10.52 -3.34
CA ILE A 150 3.71 11.57 -2.32
C ILE A 150 4.88 12.53 -2.56
N ILE A 151 4.59 13.80 -2.81
CA ILE A 151 5.60 14.85 -2.98
C ILE A 151 5.77 15.67 -1.71
N ALA A 152 6.86 16.43 -1.64
CA ALA A 152 7.12 17.36 -0.56
C ALA A 152 5.88 18.22 -0.25
N GLY A 153 5.55 18.35 1.04
CA GLY A 153 4.30 19.03 1.46
C GLY A 153 3.08 18.13 1.58
N GLY A 154 3.24 16.81 1.31
CA GLY A 154 2.20 15.78 1.62
C GLY A 154 1.13 15.61 0.55
N THR A 155 1.24 16.25 -0.62
CA THR A 155 0.33 15.99 -1.74
C THR A 155 0.46 14.55 -2.20
N THR A 156 -0.66 13.83 -2.24
CA THR A 156 -0.72 12.40 -2.61
C THR A 156 -1.48 12.22 -3.89
N THR A 157 -0.88 11.53 -4.86
CA THR A 157 -1.50 11.11 -6.12
C THR A 157 -1.58 9.59 -6.15
N VAL A 158 -2.73 9.05 -6.56
CA VAL A 158 -2.94 7.60 -6.71
C VAL A 158 -3.28 7.33 -8.16
N GLU A 159 -2.48 6.54 -8.82
CA GLU A 159 -2.65 6.14 -10.22
C GLU A 159 -2.81 4.63 -10.30
N LYS A 160 -3.69 4.16 -11.18
CA LYS A 160 -3.77 2.75 -11.52
C LYS A 160 -2.79 2.47 -12.65
N ILE A 161 -1.84 1.56 -12.41
CA ILE A 161 -0.90 1.10 -13.44
C ILE A 161 -1.66 0.08 -14.29
N GLU A 162 -1.77 0.34 -15.60
CA GLU A 162 -2.22 -0.70 -16.51
C GLU A 162 -1.05 -1.69 -16.67
N ALA A 163 -1.28 -2.95 -16.28
CA ALA A 163 -0.31 -4.02 -16.54
C ALA A 163 0.02 -4.02 -18.03
N GLY A 164 1.27 -3.77 -18.37
CA GLY A 164 1.73 -3.65 -19.75
C GLY A 164 1.27 -4.84 -20.60
N ALA A 165 0.73 -4.49 -21.77
CA ALA A 165 0.30 -5.42 -22.79
C ALA A 165 1.50 -6.18 -23.40
#